data_81f7f8babc87190c9a61cca4d7bb63cf
#
_entry.id   81f7f8babc87190c9a61cca4d7bb63cf
#
_cell.length_a   1.000
_cell.length_b   1.000
_cell.length_c   1.000
_cell.angle_alpha   90.00
_cell.angle_beta   90.00
_cell.angle_gamma   90.00
#
_symmetry.space_group_name_H-M   'P 1'
#
loop_
_entity.id
_entity.type
_entity.pdbx_description
1 polymer ?
#
loop_
_entity_poly.entity_id
_entity_poly.type
_entity_poly.pdbx_seq_one_letter_code
_entity_poly.pdbx_strand_id
1 'polypeptide(L)'
;MATDISALLLQIKLIQIKPIQIEHAHYYTAFQLIKLAGADLPVTDFALYCGQSFQRADVILAATFYFHDYETWGADPKKDRPAQFAGLRTDLALNPLGEAQMWYCQLAADYLPHPVAALITGLTPQLCNQKGLPEVQFMQRILQEFSTAETCVVGYNNLRFDDEITRYSLWRNFLDPYGREWQQGNSRWDLIDVVRACYALRPEGIQWPRHDNGNPSFRLEDLTKANGLEHQHAHDARSDVYATIGIAKLVQQAQPKLFQYLFENRKKQQVQALIDVAGMTPLVHVSSKFPASQGCCSWIVPLAFHPTNKNAVICFNLQSDPRLLADLTIEQLNERLYRKTTDLADDEPRPGLKLVHLNKCPVLANAKTLSEARAVELGIDRKACLVNLDWLKQNRQLQQKVVVLYQQAAEFKAETNPDYMLYQGFTSDNDKQQMLRLHQLAPEALQGHSIQFQDDRLNQLLFRFRARNYPHTLTFDEMEKWRRYCHDKLTLGLDQPALTFEDFTLALESAAESQQNDPKKMQILQALYRFVSG
;
A
#
# COMPACT_ATOMS: atom_id res chain seq x y z
N MET A 1 30.38 26.64 29.59
CA MET A 1 29.65 25.51 28.96
C MET A 1 30.23 24.11 29.25
N ALA A 2 31.51 23.98 29.64
CA ALA A 2 32.10 22.67 30.01
C ALA A 2 31.81 22.25 31.47
N THR A 3 31.45 23.18 32.35
CA THR A 3 31.21 22.98 33.78
C THR A 3 29.83 22.39 34.10
N ASP A 4 28.83 22.57 33.22
CA ASP A 4 27.46 22.06 33.46
C ASP A 4 27.29 20.59 33.12
N ILE A 5 28.07 20.07 32.17
CA ILE A 5 28.01 18.66 31.77
C ILE A 5 28.60 17.76 32.86
N SER A 6 29.61 18.24 33.58
CA SER A 6 30.21 17.51 34.70
C SER A 6 29.27 17.38 35.89
N ALA A 7 28.42 18.36 36.15
CA ALA A 7 27.43 18.34 37.22
C ALA A 7 26.29 17.35 36.91
N LEU A 8 25.87 17.27 35.65
CA LEU A 8 24.84 16.34 35.18
C LEU A 8 25.33 14.88 35.22
N LEU A 9 26.60 14.66 34.87
CA LEU A 9 27.25 13.34 34.94
C LEU A 9 27.51 12.89 36.40
N LEU A 10 27.70 13.83 37.34
CA LEU A 10 27.82 13.53 38.76
C LEU A 10 26.48 13.09 39.38
N GLN A 11 25.37 13.68 38.94
CA GLN A 11 24.04 13.27 39.38
C GLN A 11 23.65 11.87 38.86
N ILE A 12 24.11 11.49 37.67
CA ILE A 12 23.91 10.13 37.14
C ILE A 12 24.76 9.09 37.90
N LYS A 13 25.93 9.45 38.41
CA LYS A 13 26.79 8.57 39.22
C LYS A 13 26.29 8.32 40.64
N LEU A 14 25.41 9.16 41.18
CA LEU A 14 24.87 9.03 42.54
C LEU A 14 23.65 8.14 42.65
N ILE A 15 23.10 7.67 41.55
CA ILE A 15 22.04 6.67 41.53
C ILE A 15 22.70 5.28 41.48
N GLN A 16 23.31 4.86 42.60
CA GLN A 16 23.64 3.45 42.82
C GLN A 16 22.35 2.69 43.12
N ILE A 17 21.69 2.22 42.06
CA ILE A 17 20.58 1.25 42.19
C ILE A 17 21.17 -0.13 41.96
N LYS A 18 20.94 -1.03 42.94
CA LYS A 18 21.22 -2.47 42.85
C LYS A 18 20.62 -3.04 41.54
N PRO A 19 21.14 -4.12 40.99
CA PRO A 19 20.69 -4.68 39.72
C PRO A 19 19.25 -5.19 39.87
N ILE A 20 18.31 -4.29 39.58
CA ILE A 20 16.91 -4.62 39.31
C ILE A 20 16.81 -4.67 37.79
N GLN A 21 16.17 -5.72 37.27
CA GLN A 21 15.85 -5.85 35.84
C GLN A 21 15.23 -4.54 35.34
N ILE A 22 16.00 -3.78 34.58
CA ILE A 22 15.53 -2.52 33.97
C ILE A 22 14.87 -2.91 32.65
N GLU A 23 13.56 -2.78 32.60
CA GLU A 23 12.77 -3.00 31.38
C GLU A 23 13.21 -2.02 30.28
N HIS A 24 13.20 -2.50 29.03
CA HIS A 24 13.71 -1.83 27.83
C HIS A 24 13.16 -0.42 27.56
N ALA A 25 12.02 -0.05 28.15
CA ALA A 25 11.39 1.27 28.00
C ALA A 25 12.26 2.46 28.47
N HIS A 26 13.15 2.26 29.43
CA HIS A 26 13.94 3.35 30.01
C HIS A 26 15.14 3.79 29.15
N TYR A 27 15.68 2.92 28.30
CA TYR A 27 16.79 3.28 27.40
C TYR A 27 16.33 4.15 26.22
N TYR A 28 15.12 3.91 25.72
CA TYR A 28 14.54 4.73 24.64
C TYR A 28 14.27 6.17 25.12
N THR A 29 13.81 6.30 26.37
CA THR A 29 13.56 7.61 27.00
C THR A 29 14.87 8.38 27.25
N ALA A 30 15.94 7.72 27.64
CA ALA A 30 17.25 8.33 27.85
C ALA A 30 17.87 8.84 26.52
N PHE A 31 17.73 8.08 25.44
CA PHE A 31 18.22 8.48 24.11
C PHE A 31 17.42 9.66 23.53
N GLN A 32 16.11 9.69 23.74
CA GLN A 32 15.27 10.83 23.34
C GLN A 32 15.59 12.11 24.15
N LEU A 33 15.87 11.98 25.43
CA LEU A 33 16.28 13.11 26.28
C LEU A 33 17.62 13.71 25.88
N ILE A 34 18.58 12.89 25.41
CA ILE A 34 19.87 13.35 24.90
C ILE A 34 19.70 14.10 23.57
N LYS A 35 18.82 13.63 22.67
CA LYS A 35 18.48 14.34 21.42
C LYS A 35 17.77 15.68 21.67
N LEU A 36 16.89 15.74 22.67
CA LEU A 36 16.19 16.97 23.08
C LEU A 36 17.15 18.02 23.70
N ALA A 37 18.29 17.56 24.25
CA ALA A 37 19.32 18.44 24.80
C ALA A 37 20.28 19.00 23.73
N GLY A 38 20.06 18.75 22.44
CA GLY A 38 20.82 19.34 21.33
C GLY A 38 22.25 18.81 21.17
N ALA A 39 22.56 17.61 21.70
CA ALA A 39 23.87 16.99 21.55
C ALA A 39 23.84 15.97 20.41
N ASP A 40 24.36 16.36 19.25
CA ASP A 40 24.66 15.47 18.11
C ASP A 40 25.93 14.67 18.39
N LEU A 41 25.80 13.57 19.14
CA LEU A 41 26.88 12.60 19.32
C LEU A 41 26.58 11.35 18.47
N PRO A 42 27.50 10.91 17.60
CA PRO A 42 27.35 9.66 16.89
C PRO A 42 27.33 8.48 17.86
N VAL A 43 26.49 7.49 17.58
CA VAL A 43 26.27 6.29 18.41
C VAL A 43 27.58 5.54 18.75
N THR A 44 28.61 5.68 17.91
CA THR A 44 29.95 5.10 18.09
C THR A 44 30.71 5.66 19.28
N ASP A 45 30.52 6.93 19.62
CA ASP A 45 31.29 7.58 20.70
C ASP A 45 30.72 7.29 22.09
N PHE A 46 29.42 6.96 22.16
CA PHE A 46 28.79 6.54 23.42
C PHE A 46 29.27 5.16 23.89
N ALA A 47 29.55 4.24 22.96
CA ALA A 47 30.07 2.91 23.28
C ALA A 47 31.52 2.96 23.81
N LEU A 48 32.35 3.89 23.36
CA LEU A 48 33.73 4.11 23.81
C LEU A 48 33.79 4.71 25.22
N TYR A 49 32.78 5.49 25.59
CA TYR A 49 32.78 6.18 26.91
C TYR A 49 32.37 5.25 28.08
N CYS A 50 31.64 4.16 27.80
CA CYS A 50 31.17 3.21 28.82
C CYS A 50 32.18 2.11 29.16
N GLY A 51 33.37 2.05 28.55
CA GLY A 51 34.49 1.20 28.97
C GLY A 51 34.24 -0.31 28.98
N GLN A 52 33.21 -0.79 28.34
CA GLN A 52 32.92 -2.22 28.17
C GLN A 52 32.94 -2.57 26.69
N SER A 53 33.68 -3.60 26.34
CA SER A 53 33.60 -4.25 25.04
C SER A 53 32.19 -4.84 24.88
N PHE A 54 31.27 -4.04 24.33
CA PHE A 54 30.04 -4.59 23.80
C PHE A 54 30.43 -5.43 22.57
N GLN A 55 30.53 -6.75 22.73
CA GLN A 55 30.18 -7.62 21.63
C GLN A 55 28.85 -7.07 21.10
N ARG A 56 28.73 -6.91 19.76
CA ARG A 56 27.48 -6.53 19.10
C ARG A 56 26.35 -7.37 19.69
N ALA A 57 25.74 -6.89 20.75
CA ALA A 57 24.40 -7.33 21.12
C ALA A 57 23.55 -6.77 19.99
N ASP A 58 23.13 -7.63 19.07
CA ASP A 58 22.05 -7.32 18.16
C ASP A 58 20.91 -6.83 19.04
N VAL A 59 20.69 -5.52 19.08
CA VAL A 59 19.49 -4.96 19.68
C VAL A 59 18.37 -5.48 18.80
N ILE A 60 17.78 -6.60 19.19
CA ILE A 60 16.58 -7.12 18.52
C ILE A 60 15.53 -6.06 18.76
N LEU A 61 15.34 -5.18 17.79
CA LEU A 61 14.23 -4.24 17.79
C LEU A 61 12.95 -5.07 17.83
N ALA A 62 12.11 -4.83 18.83
CA ALA A 62 10.84 -5.52 18.93
C ALA A 62 10.00 -5.20 17.67
N ALA A 63 9.46 -6.24 17.05
CA ALA A 63 8.61 -6.08 15.88
C ALA A 63 7.39 -5.19 16.21
N THR A 64 7.03 -4.29 15.29
CA THR A 64 5.92 -3.34 15.46
C THR A 64 5.00 -3.35 14.25
N PHE A 65 3.77 -2.94 14.46
CA PHE A 65 2.90 -2.51 13.37
C PHE A 65 3.03 -0.99 13.20
N TYR A 66 2.92 -0.53 11.95
CA TYR A 66 2.71 0.87 11.63
C TYR A 66 1.43 0.98 10.80
N PHE A 67 0.35 1.38 11.44
CA PHE A 67 -0.94 1.60 10.80
C PHE A 67 -0.93 2.94 10.10
N HIS A 68 -1.45 2.99 8.86
CA HIS A 68 -1.48 4.22 8.10
C HIS A 68 -2.69 4.29 7.17
N ASP A 69 -2.99 5.50 6.75
CA ASP A 69 -3.99 5.82 5.74
C ASP A 69 -3.59 7.09 4.97
N TYR A 70 -4.03 7.21 3.72
CA TYR A 70 -3.85 8.38 2.87
C TYR A 70 -5.18 8.96 2.45
N GLU A 71 -5.30 10.29 2.52
CA GLU A 71 -6.24 11.02 1.69
C GLU A 71 -5.55 11.48 0.42
N THR A 72 -6.22 11.34 -0.71
CA THR A 72 -5.68 11.61 -2.03
C THR A 72 -6.57 12.54 -2.84
N TRP A 73 -6.01 13.18 -3.87
CA TRP A 73 -6.74 14.06 -4.75
C TRP A 73 -7.53 13.35 -5.86
N GLY A 74 -7.56 12.02 -5.87
CA GLY A 74 -8.29 11.19 -6.82
C GLY A 74 -8.14 9.71 -6.53
N ALA A 75 -8.69 8.85 -7.39
CA ALA A 75 -8.82 7.41 -7.17
C ALA A 75 -7.86 6.54 -8.02
N ASP A 76 -7.03 7.14 -8.86
CA ASP A 76 -6.01 6.43 -9.64
C ASP A 76 -4.63 6.58 -8.97
N PRO A 77 -4.12 5.55 -8.27
CA PRO A 77 -2.88 5.66 -7.51
C PRO A 77 -1.64 5.90 -8.38
N LYS A 78 -1.70 5.66 -9.67
CA LYS A 78 -0.65 5.95 -10.64
C LYS A 78 -0.58 7.44 -10.97
N LYS A 79 -1.75 8.06 -11.18
CA LYS A 79 -1.89 9.43 -11.68
C LYS A 79 -2.07 10.46 -10.57
N ASP A 80 -2.81 10.08 -9.53
CA ASP A 80 -3.20 10.99 -8.47
C ASP A 80 -2.09 11.22 -7.43
N ARG A 81 -2.30 12.25 -6.63
CA ARG A 81 -1.33 12.75 -5.66
C ARG A 81 -1.86 12.59 -4.24
N PRO A 82 -0.99 12.33 -3.25
CA PRO A 82 -1.39 12.38 -1.85
C PRO A 82 -1.75 13.81 -1.43
N ALA A 83 -2.74 13.93 -0.55
CA ALA A 83 -3.16 15.18 0.07
C ALA A 83 -2.83 15.21 1.56
N GLN A 84 -3.14 14.11 2.26
CA GLN A 84 -2.90 13.93 3.68
C GLN A 84 -2.41 12.50 3.93
N PHE A 85 -1.62 12.33 4.97
CA PHE A 85 -1.20 11.04 5.51
C PHE A 85 -1.40 11.05 7.02
N ALA A 86 -1.90 9.95 7.57
CA ALA A 86 -1.86 9.68 8.98
C ALA A 86 -1.19 8.34 9.26
N GLY A 87 -0.52 8.24 10.41
CA GLY A 87 0.11 6.99 10.83
C GLY A 87 0.27 6.88 12.33
N LEU A 88 0.21 5.64 12.83
CA LEU A 88 0.38 5.31 14.24
C LEU A 88 1.11 3.99 14.41
N ARG A 89 2.19 4.01 15.18
CA ARG A 89 2.94 2.81 15.55
C ARG A 89 2.30 2.11 16.74
N THR A 90 2.23 0.77 16.69
CA THR A 90 1.78 -0.05 17.81
C THR A 90 2.75 -1.21 18.06
N ASP A 91 2.70 -1.79 19.25
CA ASP A 91 3.26 -3.12 19.50
C ASP A 91 2.43 -4.21 18.79
N LEU A 92 2.85 -5.49 18.90
CA LEU A 92 2.11 -6.62 18.33
C LEU A 92 0.82 -6.96 19.08
N ALA A 93 0.63 -6.42 20.29
CA ALA A 93 -0.63 -6.48 21.02
C ALA A 93 -1.58 -5.32 20.65
N LEU A 94 -1.21 -4.53 19.63
CA LEU A 94 -1.96 -3.40 19.10
C LEU A 94 -2.10 -2.21 20.07
N ASN A 95 -1.20 -2.08 21.06
CA ASN A 95 -1.14 -0.91 21.92
C ASN A 95 -0.35 0.21 21.24
N PRO A 96 -0.84 1.46 21.22
CA PRO A 96 -0.12 2.59 20.63
C PRO A 96 1.25 2.83 21.29
N LEU A 97 2.25 3.11 20.46
CA LEU A 97 3.61 3.48 20.86
C LEU A 97 3.86 4.95 20.49
N GLY A 98 3.20 5.88 21.18
CA GLY A 98 3.30 7.31 20.95
C GLY A 98 2.03 7.91 20.36
N GLU A 99 2.16 9.13 19.83
CA GLU A 99 1.08 9.91 19.25
C GLU A 99 0.89 9.60 17.76
N ALA A 100 -0.35 9.67 17.28
CA ALA A 100 -0.65 9.56 15.85
C ALA A 100 -0.05 10.75 15.09
N GLN A 101 0.69 10.46 14.05
CA GLN A 101 1.28 11.44 13.15
C GLN A 101 0.27 11.80 12.05
N MET A 102 0.27 13.06 11.63
CA MET A 102 -0.54 13.54 10.53
C MET A 102 0.21 14.62 9.76
N TRP A 103 0.35 14.43 8.45
CA TRP A 103 1.03 15.36 7.57
C TRP A 103 0.20 15.66 6.34
N TYR A 104 0.34 16.90 5.82
CA TYR A 104 -0.26 17.31 4.55
C TYR A 104 0.82 17.40 3.48
N CYS A 105 0.43 17.10 2.24
CA CYS A 105 1.28 17.24 1.05
C CYS A 105 0.86 18.46 0.25
N GLN A 106 1.82 19.33 -0.11
CA GLN A 106 1.57 20.44 -1.01
C GLN A 106 1.24 19.94 -2.42
N LEU A 107 0.36 20.63 -3.10
CA LEU A 107 -0.05 20.30 -4.45
C LEU A 107 0.87 20.99 -5.46
N ALA A 108 1.43 20.22 -6.39
CA ALA A 108 2.29 20.74 -7.45
C ALA A 108 1.47 21.44 -8.55
N ALA A 109 2.07 22.43 -9.22
CA ALA A 109 1.41 23.25 -10.25
C ALA A 109 0.98 22.47 -11.51
N ASP A 110 1.53 21.27 -11.72
CA ASP A 110 1.21 20.42 -12.88
C ASP A 110 0.11 19.38 -12.60
N TYR A 111 -0.75 19.63 -11.59
CA TYR A 111 -1.79 18.70 -11.20
C TYR A 111 -3.08 19.43 -10.76
N LEU A 112 -4.23 18.87 -11.13
CA LEU A 112 -5.57 19.35 -10.73
C LEU A 112 -6.22 18.34 -9.77
N PRO A 113 -6.75 18.80 -8.61
CA PRO A 113 -7.43 17.92 -7.65
C PRO A 113 -8.83 17.55 -8.15
N HIS A 114 -9.23 16.29 -8.03
CA HIS A 114 -10.56 15.87 -8.44
C HIS A 114 -11.63 16.42 -7.48
N PRO A 115 -12.67 17.14 -7.96
CA PRO A 115 -13.68 17.76 -7.10
C PRO A 115 -14.40 16.77 -6.17
N VAL A 116 -14.71 15.56 -6.66
CA VAL A 116 -15.35 14.51 -5.83
C VAL A 116 -14.43 14.04 -4.71
N ALA A 117 -13.13 13.87 -4.98
CA ALA A 117 -12.17 13.49 -3.94
C ALA A 117 -12.08 14.56 -2.84
N ALA A 118 -12.01 15.83 -3.23
CA ALA A 118 -12.02 16.95 -2.28
C ALA A 118 -13.31 17.01 -1.44
N LEU A 119 -14.46 16.68 -2.02
CA LEU A 119 -15.73 16.61 -1.29
C LEU A 119 -15.79 15.43 -0.30
N ILE A 120 -15.16 14.31 -0.62
CA ILE A 120 -15.10 13.12 0.24
C ILE A 120 -14.17 13.39 1.43
N THR A 121 -12.96 13.87 1.16
CA THR A 121 -11.92 14.10 2.18
C THR A 121 -12.11 15.37 2.99
N GLY A 122 -12.90 16.32 2.47
CA GLY A 122 -13.06 17.66 3.06
C GLY A 122 -11.82 18.55 2.90
N LEU A 123 -10.81 18.13 2.15
CA LEU A 123 -9.54 18.85 1.97
C LEU A 123 -9.62 19.88 0.85
N THR A 124 -8.88 20.98 1.00
CA THR A 124 -8.71 21.99 -0.03
C THR A 124 -7.22 22.18 -0.37
N PRO A 125 -6.88 22.53 -1.62
CA PRO A 125 -5.49 22.82 -2.00
C PRO A 125 -4.87 23.93 -1.16
N GLN A 126 -5.64 24.95 -0.78
CA GLN A 126 -5.16 26.04 0.08
C GLN A 126 -4.72 25.53 1.45
N LEU A 127 -5.50 24.65 2.07
CA LEU A 127 -5.15 24.02 3.36
C LEU A 127 -3.86 23.20 3.22
N CYS A 128 -3.79 22.35 2.20
CA CYS A 128 -2.63 21.50 1.97
C CYS A 128 -1.38 22.31 1.61
N ASN A 129 -1.50 23.38 0.83
CA ASN A 129 -0.37 24.25 0.52
C ASN A 129 0.09 25.09 1.72
N GLN A 130 -0.82 25.49 2.61
CA GLN A 130 -0.50 26.27 3.81
C GLN A 130 0.18 25.42 4.90
N LYS A 131 -0.31 24.20 5.14
CA LYS A 131 0.15 23.33 6.24
C LYS A 131 1.08 22.21 5.81
N GLY A 132 1.15 21.96 4.51
CA GLY A 132 1.83 20.81 3.95
C GLY A 132 3.29 21.02 3.66
N LEU A 133 3.95 19.90 3.38
CA LEU A 133 5.33 19.80 2.96
C LEU A 133 5.40 19.60 1.44
N PRO A 134 6.47 20.05 0.77
CA PRO A 134 6.79 19.57 -0.56
C PRO A 134 6.77 18.04 -0.62
N GLU A 135 6.33 17.48 -1.75
CA GLU A 135 6.09 16.03 -1.84
C GLU A 135 7.32 15.19 -1.46
N VAL A 136 8.52 15.64 -1.80
CA VAL A 136 9.76 14.93 -1.44
C VAL A 136 9.95 14.85 0.08
N GLN A 137 9.73 15.93 0.82
CA GLN A 137 9.87 15.96 2.28
C GLN A 137 8.76 15.17 2.97
N PHE A 138 7.53 15.25 2.43
CA PHE A 138 6.41 14.45 2.87
C PHE A 138 6.71 12.95 2.74
N MET A 139 7.21 12.51 1.59
CA MET A 139 7.56 11.13 1.35
C MET A 139 8.78 10.65 2.15
N GLN A 140 9.77 11.51 2.38
CA GLN A 140 10.92 11.19 3.24
C GLN A 140 10.49 10.89 4.68
N ARG A 141 9.57 11.68 5.25
CA ARG A 141 9.02 11.42 6.60
C ARG A 141 8.29 10.09 6.67
N ILE A 142 7.44 9.80 5.68
CA ILE A 142 6.72 8.52 5.61
C ILE A 142 7.70 7.35 5.45
N LEU A 143 8.68 7.49 4.56
CA LEU A 143 9.67 6.46 4.33
C LEU A 143 10.52 6.18 5.59
N GLN A 144 10.83 7.19 6.39
CA GLN A 144 11.54 7.02 7.66
C GLN A 144 10.77 6.13 8.62
N GLU A 145 9.45 6.35 8.77
CA GLU A 145 8.59 5.51 9.60
C GLU A 145 8.48 4.08 9.06
N PHE A 146 8.25 3.94 7.76
CA PHE A 146 8.08 2.64 7.11
C PHE A 146 9.36 1.81 7.07
N SER A 147 10.53 2.46 7.07
CA SER A 147 11.84 1.81 7.00
C SER A 147 12.46 1.48 8.37
N THR A 148 11.80 1.83 9.48
CA THR A 148 12.22 1.34 10.80
C THR A 148 12.24 -0.18 10.79
N ALA A 149 13.36 -0.77 11.27
CA ALA A 149 13.53 -2.23 11.25
C ALA A 149 12.40 -2.97 11.98
N GLU A 150 12.09 -4.19 11.51
CA GLU A 150 11.03 -5.09 12.03
C GLU A 150 9.63 -4.45 12.02
N THR A 151 9.39 -3.47 11.12
CA THR A 151 8.08 -2.84 10.95
C THR A 151 7.22 -3.63 9.97
N CYS A 152 6.00 -3.96 10.38
CA CYS A 152 4.93 -4.37 9.48
C CYS A 152 4.01 -3.18 9.22
N VAL A 153 4.04 -2.64 7.99
CA VAL A 153 3.16 -1.56 7.57
C VAL A 153 1.77 -2.12 7.26
N VAL A 154 0.74 -1.57 7.90
CA VAL A 154 -0.65 -2.05 7.84
C VAL A 154 -1.58 -0.91 7.45
N GLY A 155 -2.52 -1.20 6.58
CA GLY A 155 -3.64 -0.32 6.26
C GLY A 155 -4.91 -1.11 5.99
N TYR A 156 -5.96 -0.42 5.58
CA TYR A 156 -7.22 -1.03 5.18
C TYR A 156 -7.43 -0.89 3.68
N ASN A 157 -7.31 -1.99 2.92
CA ASN A 157 -7.26 -2.02 1.45
C ASN A 157 -5.99 -1.37 0.85
N ASN A 158 -4.95 -1.21 1.65
CA ASN A 158 -3.72 -0.48 1.32
C ASN A 158 -2.91 -1.12 0.19
N LEU A 159 -2.85 -2.46 0.07
CA LEU A 159 -2.04 -3.13 -0.96
C LEU A 159 -2.46 -2.80 -2.40
N ARG A 160 -3.67 -2.29 -2.60
CA ARG A 160 -4.22 -1.96 -3.92
C ARG A 160 -4.26 -0.48 -4.21
N PHE A 161 -4.16 0.35 -3.18
CA PHE A 161 -4.26 1.80 -3.31
C PHE A 161 -3.09 2.53 -2.62
N ASP A 162 -3.02 2.58 -1.31
CA ASP A 162 -2.02 3.36 -0.54
C ASP A 162 -0.59 2.96 -0.84
N ASP A 163 -0.33 1.65 -0.99
CA ASP A 163 0.99 1.15 -1.36
C ASP A 163 1.40 1.58 -2.77
N GLU A 164 0.46 1.65 -3.71
CA GLU A 164 0.73 2.13 -5.05
C GLU A 164 0.91 3.67 -5.06
N ILE A 165 0.10 4.43 -4.30
CA ILE A 165 0.34 5.87 -4.06
C ILE A 165 1.74 6.07 -3.51
N THR A 166 2.13 5.32 -2.47
CA THR A 166 3.45 5.37 -1.87
C THR A 166 4.55 5.08 -2.90
N ARG A 167 4.42 4.00 -3.67
CA ARG A 167 5.42 3.60 -4.67
C ARG A 167 5.60 4.63 -5.77
N TYR A 168 4.51 5.13 -6.36
CA TYR A 168 4.59 6.16 -7.40
C TYR A 168 5.09 7.49 -6.85
N SER A 169 4.74 7.84 -5.61
CA SER A 169 5.27 9.05 -4.96
C SER A 169 6.75 8.92 -4.64
N LEU A 170 7.23 7.78 -4.17
CA LEU A 170 8.65 7.51 -3.97
C LEU A 170 9.42 7.55 -5.29
N TRP A 171 8.89 6.90 -6.35
CA TRP A 171 9.50 6.86 -7.68
C TRP A 171 9.75 8.26 -8.24
N ARG A 172 8.72 9.12 -8.29
CA ARG A 172 8.87 10.46 -8.87
C ARG A 172 9.66 11.43 -7.99
N ASN A 173 9.97 11.03 -6.76
CA ASN A 173 10.83 11.77 -5.85
C ASN A 173 12.21 11.11 -5.64
N PHE A 174 12.62 10.17 -6.49
CA PHE A 174 13.94 9.52 -6.44
C PHE A 174 14.23 8.79 -5.12
N LEU A 175 13.21 8.26 -4.48
CA LEU A 175 13.30 7.42 -3.29
C LEU A 175 13.04 5.95 -3.67
N ASP A 176 13.61 5.00 -2.92
CA ASP A 176 13.42 3.57 -3.22
C ASP A 176 11.96 3.16 -3.00
N PRO A 177 11.22 2.75 -4.04
CA PRO A 177 9.81 2.40 -3.92
C PRO A 177 9.54 1.08 -3.18
N TYR A 178 10.55 0.21 -3.04
CA TYR A 178 10.34 -1.19 -2.64
C TYR A 178 11.06 -1.61 -1.36
N GLY A 179 12.21 -1.00 -1.02
CA GLY A 179 13.06 -1.43 0.09
C GLY A 179 12.32 -1.53 1.42
N ARG A 180 11.43 -0.58 1.70
CA ARG A 180 10.58 -0.53 2.89
C ARG A 180 9.70 -1.78 3.09
N GLU A 181 9.47 -2.56 2.05
CA GLU A 181 8.54 -3.69 2.08
C GLU A 181 9.19 -5.00 2.53
N TRP A 182 10.53 -5.07 2.55
CA TRP A 182 11.23 -6.33 2.81
C TRP A 182 12.60 -6.18 3.48
N GLN A 183 13.26 -5.02 3.39
CA GLN A 183 14.55 -4.81 4.02
C GLN A 183 14.41 -4.78 5.54
N GLN A 184 15.47 -5.13 6.25
CA GLN A 184 15.55 -5.07 7.73
C GLN A 184 14.40 -5.79 8.47
N GLY A 185 13.90 -6.91 7.93
CA GLY A 185 12.78 -7.65 8.52
C GLY A 185 11.39 -7.09 8.23
N ASN A 186 11.31 -5.94 7.56
CA ASN A 186 10.06 -5.24 7.26
C ASN A 186 9.11 -6.06 6.40
N SER A 187 7.86 -5.69 6.44
CA SER A 187 6.79 -6.36 5.71
C SER A 187 5.58 -5.41 5.55
N ARG A 188 4.62 -5.86 4.76
CA ARG A 188 3.32 -5.19 4.59
C ARG A 188 2.21 -6.14 4.96
N TRP A 189 1.04 -5.60 5.29
CA TRP A 189 -0.16 -6.39 5.52
C TRP A 189 -1.41 -5.57 5.22
N ASP A 190 -2.46 -6.23 4.72
CA ASP A 190 -3.73 -5.57 4.39
C ASP A 190 -4.83 -6.14 5.27
N LEU A 191 -5.41 -5.30 6.12
CA LEU A 191 -6.38 -5.74 7.09
C LEU A 191 -7.72 -6.14 6.45
N ILE A 192 -8.09 -5.59 5.28
CA ILE A 192 -9.35 -5.98 4.61
C ILE A 192 -9.34 -7.46 4.20
N ASP A 193 -8.19 -8.01 3.77
CA ASP A 193 -8.11 -9.41 3.41
C ASP A 193 -8.08 -10.32 4.67
N VAL A 194 -7.60 -9.83 5.81
CA VAL A 194 -7.73 -10.48 7.13
C VAL A 194 -9.20 -10.55 7.56
N VAL A 195 -9.93 -9.45 7.44
CA VAL A 195 -11.36 -9.35 7.73
C VAL A 195 -12.17 -10.31 6.84
N ARG A 196 -11.90 -10.34 5.53
CA ARG A 196 -12.51 -11.28 4.60
C ARG A 196 -12.23 -12.73 4.98
N ALA A 197 -10.99 -13.04 5.38
CA ALA A 197 -10.60 -14.37 5.85
C ALA A 197 -11.34 -14.76 7.12
N CYS A 198 -11.52 -13.82 8.04
CA CYS A 198 -12.29 -14.02 9.26
C CYS A 198 -13.75 -14.35 8.95
N TYR A 199 -14.39 -13.53 8.12
CA TYR A 199 -15.76 -13.79 7.67
C TYR A 199 -15.89 -15.16 6.99
N ALA A 200 -14.99 -15.48 6.07
CA ALA A 200 -15.06 -16.71 5.30
C ALA A 200 -14.83 -17.97 6.15
N LEU A 201 -13.90 -17.94 7.11
CA LEU A 201 -13.40 -19.14 7.76
C LEU A 201 -13.79 -19.25 9.22
N ARG A 202 -13.94 -18.14 9.94
CA ARG A 202 -14.19 -18.08 11.39
C ARG A 202 -14.98 -16.80 11.71
N PRO A 203 -16.31 -16.77 11.35
CA PRO A 203 -17.10 -15.54 11.48
C PRO A 203 -17.53 -15.20 12.92
N GLU A 204 -17.33 -16.11 13.87
CA GLU A 204 -17.83 -15.98 15.22
C GLU A 204 -17.14 -14.84 15.98
N GLY A 205 -17.89 -14.12 16.82
CA GLY A 205 -17.39 -13.03 17.68
C GLY A 205 -17.31 -11.67 16.99
N ILE A 206 -17.74 -11.53 15.74
CA ILE A 206 -17.77 -10.28 14.99
C ILE A 206 -19.16 -10.07 14.41
N GLN A 207 -19.70 -8.85 14.51
CA GLN A 207 -20.95 -8.47 13.87
C GLN A 207 -20.67 -8.09 12.40
N TRP A 208 -21.29 -8.81 11.47
CA TRP A 208 -21.06 -8.66 10.04
C TRP A 208 -22.16 -7.82 9.39
N PRO A 209 -21.87 -6.57 9.00
CA PRO A 209 -22.84 -5.76 8.27
C PRO A 209 -23.10 -6.31 6.87
N ARG A 210 -24.29 -6.03 6.34
CA ARG A 210 -24.70 -6.46 5.01
C ARG A 210 -25.21 -5.26 4.20
N HIS A 211 -24.96 -5.33 2.91
CA HIS A 211 -25.61 -4.46 1.92
C HIS A 211 -27.08 -4.86 1.71
N ASP A 212 -27.88 -4.00 1.09
CA ASP A 212 -29.28 -4.23 0.80
C ASP A 212 -29.54 -5.52 -0.02
N ASN A 213 -28.58 -5.92 -0.84
CA ASN A 213 -28.62 -7.17 -1.61
C ASN A 213 -28.24 -8.41 -0.78
N GLY A 214 -28.08 -8.30 0.52
CA GLY A 214 -27.75 -9.40 1.44
C GLY A 214 -26.28 -9.80 1.49
N ASN A 215 -25.42 -9.27 0.62
CA ASN A 215 -23.98 -9.55 0.64
C ASN A 215 -23.30 -8.89 1.84
N PRO A 216 -22.25 -9.52 2.42
CA PRO A 216 -21.48 -8.90 3.50
C PRO A 216 -20.79 -7.63 3.02
N SER A 217 -20.83 -6.59 3.85
CA SER A 217 -20.01 -5.41 3.67
C SER A 217 -18.69 -5.56 4.42
N PHE A 218 -17.59 -5.27 3.72
CA PHE A 218 -16.24 -5.22 4.29
C PHE A 218 -15.70 -3.79 4.31
N ARG A 219 -16.58 -2.78 4.25
CA ARG A 219 -16.18 -1.38 4.40
C ARG A 219 -15.82 -1.11 5.85
N LEU A 220 -14.77 -0.33 6.06
CA LEU A 220 -14.29 0.03 7.40
C LEU A 220 -15.39 0.68 8.25
N GLU A 221 -16.10 1.65 7.66
CA GLU A 221 -17.22 2.38 8.28
C GLU A 221 -18.37 1.47 8.72
N ASP A 222 -18.76 0.54 7.83
CA ASP A 222 -19.86 -0.38 8.13
C ASP A 222 -19.49 -1.34 9.27
N LEU A 223 -18.25 -1.86 9.25
CA LEU A 223 -17.74 -2.77 10.27
C LEU A 223 -17.57 -2.10 11.62
N THR A 224 -17.01 -0.90 11.67
CA THR A 224 -16.85 -0.14 12.92
C THR A 224 -18.20 0.17 13.54
N LYS A 225 -19.14 0.64 12.73
CA LYS A 225 -20.52 0.92 13.17
C LYS A 225 -21.22 -0.33 13.71
N ALA A 226 -21.14 -1.46 12.98
CA ALA A 226 -21.79 -2.71 13.39
C ALA A 226 -21.23 -3.28 14.70
N ASN A 227 -19.95 -3.02 15.00
CA ASN A 227 -19.26 -3.54 16.17
C ASN A 227 -19.11 -2.50 17.30
N GLY A 228 -19.76 -1.34 17.21
CA GLY A 228 -19.73 -0.31 18.27
C GLY A 228 -18.35 0.31 18.48
N LEU A 229 -17.49 0.34 17.46
CA LEU A 229 -16.20 0.99 17.51
C LEU A 229 -16.34 2.47 17.12
N GLU A 230 -15.57 3.34 17.82
CA GLU A 230 -15.59 4.77 17.51
C GLU A 230 -14.99 5.04 16.12
N HIS A 231 -15.76 5.70 15.26
CA HIS A 231 -15.34 6.16 13.95
C HIS A 231 -16.13 7.43 13.61
N GLN A 232 -15.82 8.53 14.34
CA GLN A 232 -16.65 9.74 14.32
C GLN A 232 -16.44 10.62 13.08
N HIS A 233 -15.29 10.49 12.40
CA HIS A 233 -14.90 11.30 11.24
C HIS A 233 -14.31 10.39 10.14
N ALA A 234 -15.17 9.62 9.49
CA ALA A 234 -14.78 8.87 8.29
C ALA A 234 -14.19 9.83 7.22
N HIS A 235 -13.14 9.39 6.52
CA HIS A 235 -12.37 10.20 5.57
C HIS A 235 -11.56 11.35 6.21
N ASP A 236 -11.21 11.22 7.48
CA ASP A 236 -10.03 11.85 8.09
C ASP A 236 -9.01 10.74 8.30
N ALA A 237 -7.87 10.78 7.62
CA ALA A 237 -6.88 9.71 7.63
C ALA A 237 -6.51 9.25 9.05
N ARG A 238 -6.48 10.15 10.05
CA ARG A 238 -6.21 9.80 11.44
C ARG A 238 -7.36 8.99 12.06
N SER A 239 -8.61 9.36 11.78
CA SER A 239 -9.79 8.61 12.24
C SER A 239 -9.80 7.19 11.65
N ASP A 240 -9.44 7.06 10.36
CA ASP A 240 -9.40 5.78 9.66
C ASP A 240 -8.26 4.88 10.18
N VAL A 241 -7.11 5.46 10.58
CA VAL A 241 -6.05 4.73 11.29
C VAL A 241 -6.55 4.14 12.61
N TYR A 242 -7.22 4.92 13.47
CA TYR A 242 -7.75 4.41 14.74
C TYR A 242 -8.85 3.37 14.52
N ALA A 243 -9.71 3.57 13.54
CA ALA A 243 -10.75 2.61 13.15
C ALA A 243 -10.12 1.28 12.68
N THR A 244 -9.05 1.35 11.87
CA THR A 244 -8.30 0.18 11.40
C THR A 244 -7.66 -0.58 12.57
N ILE A 245 -7.05 0.11 13.54
CA ILE A 245 -6.52 -0.51 14.76
C ILE A 245 -7.65 -1.15 15.57
N GLY A 246 -8.81 -0.49 15.70
CA GLY A 246 -9.99 -1.02 16.38
C GLY A 246 -10.47 -2.34 15.76
N ILE A 247 -10.56 -2.40 14.43
CA ILE A 247 -10.91 -3.64 13.71
C ILE A 247 -9.82 -4.72 13.88
N ALA A 248 -8.53 -4.34 13.83
CA ALA A 248 -7.44 -5.30 14.07
C ALA A 248 -7.54 -5.93 15.46
N LYS A 249 -7.81 -5.12 16.51
CA LYS A 249 -8.04 -5.60 17.89
C LYS A 249 -9.24 -6.53 17.98
N LEU A 250 -10.36 -6.15 17.35
CA LEU A 250 -11.58 -6.98 17.31
C LEU A 250 -11.29 -8.36 16.70
N VAL A 251 -10.60 -8.40 15.55
CA VAL A 251 -10.24 -9.67 14.89
C VAL A 251 -9.25 -10.47 15.72
N GLN A 252 -8.22 -9.83 16.31
CA GLN A 252 -7.23 -10.50 17.14
C GLN A 252 -7.87 -11.11 18.40
N GLN A 253 -8.83 -10.43 19.02
CA GLN A 253 -9.56 -10.91 20.19
C GLN A 253 -10.55 -12.03 19.85
N ALA A 254 -11.33 -11.86 18.78
CA ALA A 254 -12.33 -12.84 18.36
C ALA A 254 -11.68 -14.13 17.81
N GLN A 255 -10.62 -14.00 17.01
CA GLN A 255 -10.01 -15.10 16.26
C GLN A 255 -8.47 -15.08 16.33
N PRO A 256 -7.86 -15.18 17.54
CA PRO A 256 -6.42 -14.98 17.74
C PRO A 256 -5.55 -15.96 16.93
N LYS A 257 -5.97 -17.23 16.80
CA LYS A 257 -5.24 -18.23 16.02
C LYS A 257 -5.24 -17.93 14.52
N LEU A 258 -6.36 -17.44 13.99
CA LEU A 258 -6.46 -17.07 12.59
C LEU A 258 -5.65 -15.79 12.31
N PHE A 259 -5.75 -14.80 13.18
CA PHE A 259 -4.98 -13.55 13.09
C PHE A 259 -3.48 -13.87 13.07
N GLN A 260 -2.99 -14.67 14.00
CA GLN A 260 -1.58 -15.08 14.07
C GLN A 260 -1.15 -15.84 12.80
N TYR A 261 -1.95 -16.82 12.35
CA TYR A 261 -1.68 -17.57 11.13
C TYR A 261 -1.53 -16.67 9.90
N LEU A 262 -2.45 -15.72 9.73
CA LEU A 262 -2.42 -14.78 8.58
C LEU A 262 -1.23 -13.81 8.69
N PHE A 263 -0.89 -13.36 9.90
CA PHE A 263 0.27 -12.53 10.13
C PHE A 263 1.59 -13.25 9.80
N GLU A 264 1.75 -14.49 10.22
CA GLU A 264 2.92 -15.32 9.90
C GLU A 264 3.04 -15.58 8.39
N ASN A 265 1.93 -15.82 7.71
CA ASN A 265 1.87 -16.12 6.27
C ASN A 265 1.79 -14.85 5.39
N ARG A 266 2.04 -13.64 5.91
CA ARG A 266 2.09 -12.42 5.08
C ARG A 266 3.33 -12.33 4.19
N LYS A 267 4.42 -13.00 4.57
CA LYS A 267 5.70 -12.97 3.85
C LYS A 267 5.69 -13.99 2.70
N LYS A 268 6.24 -13.60 1.53
CA LYS A 268 6.28 -14.43 0.32
C LYS A 268 6.81 -15.85 0.56
N GLN A 269 7.88 -16.00 1.34
CA GLN A 269 8.50 -17.30 1.57
C GLN A 269 7.54 -18.28 2.28
N GLN A 270 6.80 -17.80 3.27
CA GLN A 270 5.83 -18.60 4.01
C GLN A 270 4.66 -19.04 3.11
N VAL A 271 4.13 -18.09 2.33
CA VAL A 271 3.06 -18.38 1.37
C VAL A 271 3.52 -19.37 0.29
N GLN A 272 4.75 -19.21 -0.21
CA GLN A 272 5.31 -20.09 -1.23
C GLN A 272 5.46 -21.54 -0.74
N ALA A 273 5.73 -21.74 0.55
CA ALA A 273 5.83 -23.08 1.16
C ALA A 273 4.49 -23.84 1.16
N LEU A 274 3.35 -23.15 1.02
CA LEU A 274 2.02 -23.76 0.92
C LEU A 274 1.72 -24.26 -0.51
N ILE A 275 2.48 -23.85 -1.50
CA ILE A 275 2.21 -24.13 -2.92
C ILE A 275 2.84 -25.45 -3.35
N ASP A 276 2.00 -26.40 -3.67
CA ASP A 276 2.41 -27.70 -4.22
C ASP A 276 1.83 -27.89 -5.62
N VAL A 277 2.57 -27.45 -6.63
CA VAL A 277 2.21 -27.60 -8.06
C VAL A 277 2.29 -29.06 -8.50
N ALA A 278 3.29 -29.81 -8.00
CA ALA A 278 3.54 -31.19 -8.41
C ALA A 278 2.42 -32.13 -7.90
N GLY A 279 2.04 -32.01 -6.64
CA GLY A 279 0.95 -32.78 -6.04
C GLY A 279 -0.45 -32.25 -6.39
N MET A 280 -0.52 -31.03 -6.96
CA MET A 280 -1.78 -30.32 -7.18
C MET A 280 -2.63 -30.31 -5.91
N THR A 281 -1.99 -29.90 -4.78
CA THR A 281 -2.65 -29.89 -3.46
C THR A 281 -3.58 -28.69 -3.37
N PRO A 282 -4.89 -28.90 -3.13
CA PRO A 282 -5.86 -27.82 -3.09
C PRO A 282 -5.69 -26.95 -1.85
N LEU A 283 -5.95 -25.66 -2.01
CA LEU A 283 -5.88 -24.63 -0.97
C LEU A 283 -7.20 -23.86 -0.90
N VAL A 284 -7.54 -23.38 0.30
CA VAL A 284 -8.51 -22.29 0.45
C VAL A 284 -7.81 -21.00 0.08
N HIS A 285 -8.47 -20.18 -0.73
CA HIS A 285 -8.04 -18.82 -1.05
C HIS A 285 -9.16 -17.84 -0.80
N VAL A 286 -8.85 -16.76 -0.06
CA VAL A 286 -9.77 -15.63 0.15
C VAL A 286 -9.25 -14.43 -0.65
N SER A 287 -10.12 -13.86 -1.46
CA SER A 287 -9.77 -12.76 -2.36
C SER A 287 -11.03 -12.02 -2.83
N SER A 288 -10.98 -10.69 -2.90
CA SER A 288 -12.06 -9.86 -3.47
C SER A 288 -12.42 -10.18 -4.93
N LYS A 289 -11.65 -11.04 -5.59
CA LYS A 289 -11.97 -11.51 -6.95
C LYS A 289 -12.96 -12.67 -6.97
N PHE A 290 -13.28 -13.24 -5.82
CA PHE A 290 -14.39 -14.18 -5.66
C PHE A 290 -15.65 -13.45 -5.19
N PRO A 291 -16.86 -13.98 -5.46
CA PRO A 291 -18.11 -13.34 -5.08
C PRO A 291 -18.19 -13.08 -3.57
N ALA A 292 -18.68 -11.89 -3.20
CA ALA A 292 -18.91 -11.56 -1.79
C ALA A 292 -20.01 -12.45 -1.17
N SER A 293 -21.00 -12.88 -1.95
CA SER A 293 -22.02 -13.87 -1.55
C SER A 293 -21.42 -15.20 -1.08
N GLN A 294 -20.25 -15.57 -1.60
CA GLN A 294 -19.46 -16.73 -1.19
C GLN A 294 -18.35 -16.37 -0.17
N GLY A 295 -18.47 -15.24 0.53
CA GLY A 295 -17.47 -14.77 1.50
C GLY A 295 -16.11 -14.44 0.89
N CYS A 296 -16.06 -14.06 -0.39
CA CYS A 296 -14.81 -13.85 -1.12
C CYS A 296 -13.88 -15.09 -1.09
N CYS A 297 -14.41 -16.30 -0.98
CA CYS A 297 -13.67 -17.53 -0.71
C CYS A 297 -13.89 -18.57 -1.80
N SER A 298 -12.86 -19.35 -2.10
CA SER A 298 -12.96 -20.55 -2.92
C SER A 298 -11.85 -21.55 -2.61
N TRP A 299 -12.04 -22.81 -3.03
CA TRP A 299 -10.96 -23.75 -3.19
C TRP A 299 -10.27 -23.53 -4.52
N ILE A 300 -8.96 -23.44 -4.48
CA ILE A 300 -8.11 -23.33 -5.66
C ILE A 300 -7.10 -24.47 -5.68
N VAL A 301 -6.59 -24.80 -6.87
CA VAL A 301 -5.48 -25.72 -7.05
C VAL A 301 -4.36 -25.01 -7.83
N PRO A 302 -3.09 -25.05 -7.38
CA PRO A 302 -1.97 -24.52 -8.14
C PRO A 302 -1.69 -25.42 -9.36
N LEU A 303 -1.61 -24.80 -10.55
CA LEU A 303 -1.33 -25.50 -11.80
C LEU A 303 0.12 -25.31 -12.23
N ALA A 304 0.66 -24.08 -12.15
CA ALA A 304 2.03 -23.76 -12.56
C ALA A 304 2.50 -22.46 -11.90
N PHE A 305 3.82 -22.29 -11.78
CA PHE A 305 4.38 -20.97 -11.58
C PHE A 305 4.27 -20.14 -12.86
N HIS A 306 4.08 -18.85 -12.72
CA HIS A 306 3.96 -17.98 -13.89
C HIS A 306 5.30 -17.90 -14.64
N PRO A 307 5.32 -18.05 -15.97
CA PRO A 307 6.58 -18.19 -16.74
C PRO A 307 7.50 -16.98 -16.68
N THR A 308 6.96 -15.77 -16.57
CA THR A 308 7.73 -14.52 -16.55
C THR A 308 7.67 -13.79 -15.20
N ASN A 309 6.59 -13.93 -14.43
CA ASN A 309 6.43 -13.26 -13.13
C ASN A 309 6.76 -14.20 -11.97
N LYS A 310 7.99 -14.13 -11.45
CA LYS A 310 8.48 -14.96 -10.32
C LYS A 310 7.67 -14.78 -9.01
N ASN A 311 6.75 -13.82 -8.95
CA ASN A 311 5.90 -13.57 -7.80
C ASN A 311 4.48 -14.09 -7.97
N ALA A 312 4.17 -14.78 -9.06
CA ALA A 312 2.82 -15.26 -9.33
C ALA A 312 2.76 -16.77 -9.52
N VAL A 313 1.66 -17.35 -9.07
CA VAL A 313 1.26 -18.75 -9.30
C VAL A 313 -0.06 -18.75 -10.06
N ILE A 314 -0.11 -19.55 -11.11
CA ILE A 314 -1.33 -19.77 -11.86
C ILE A 314 -2.13 -20.87 -11.14
N CYS A 315 -3.30 -20.52 -10.64
CA CYS A 315 -4.21 -21.41 -9.94
C CYS A 315 -5.50 -21.57 -10.72
N PHE A 316 -6.20 -22.64 -10.45
CA PHE A 316 -7.56 -22.88 -10.96
C PHE A 316 -8.57 -22.85 -9.81
N ASN A 317 -9.68 -22.14 -9.98
CA ASN A 317 -10.82 -22.13 -9.08
C ASN A 317 -11.64 -23.42 -9.26
N LEU A 318 -11.62 -24.29 -8.26
CA LEU A 318 -12.26 -25.61 -8.33
C LEU A 318 -13.79 -25.56 -8.39
N GLN A 319 -14.43 -24.41 -8.18
CA GLN A 319 -15.85 -24.22 -8.42
C GLN A 319 -16.20 -24.04 -9.91
N SER A 320 -15.21 -23.74 -10.74
CA SER A 320 -15.38 -23.61 -12.19
C SER A 320 -15.19 -24.95 -12.88
N ASP A 321 -15.83 -25.13 -14.05
CA ASP A 321 -15.65 -26.36 -14.86
C ASP A 321 -14.26 -26.37 -15.51
N PRO A 322 -13.36 -27.31 -15.16
CA PRO A 322 -12.04 -27.39 -15.72
C PRO A 322 -11.99 -27.87 -17.18
N ARG A 323 -13.09 -28.48 -17.71
CA ARG A 323 -13.16 -28.92 -19.09
C ARG A 323 -12.99 -27.81 -20.09
N LEU A 324 -13.36 -26.56 -19.71
CA LEU A 324 -13.11 -25.37 -20.52
C LEU A 324 -11.62 -25.20 -20.88
N LEU A 325 -10.70 -25.69 -20.04
CA LEU A 325 -9.27 -25.63 -20.36
C LEU A 325 -8.87 -26.60 -21.49
N ALA A 326 -9.62 -27.70 -21.65
CA ALA A 326 -9.43 -28.67 -22.73
C ALA A 326 -10.11 -28.19 -24.03
N ASP A 327 -11.36 -27.75 -23.91
CA ASP A 327 -12.26 -27.50 -25.04
C ASP A 327 -11.91 -26.21 -25.81
N LEU A 328 -11.46 -25.17 -25.11
CA LEU A 328 -11.14 -23.87 -25.71
C LEU A 328 -9.70 -23.82 -26.21
N THR A 329 -9.46 -23.13 -27.33
CA THR A 329 -8.08 -22.81 -27.78
C THR A 329 -7.40 -21.82 -26.85
N ILE A 330 -6.08 -21.62 -27.00
CA ILE A 330 -5.33 -20.63 -26.18
C ILE A 330 -5.86 -19.22 -26.43
N GLU A 331 -6.18 -18.89 -27.69
CA GLU A 331 -6.74 -17.59 -28.09
C GLU A 331 -8.11 -17.35 -27.45
N GLN A 332 -8.99 -18.34 -27.46
CA GLN A 332 -10.30 -18.28 -26.84
C GLN A 332 -10.21 -18.16 -25.32
N LEU A 333 -9.27 -18.88 -24.69
CA LEU A 333 -9.01 -18.76 -23.25
C LEU A 333 -8.52 -17.35 -22.91
N ASN A 334 -7.59 -16.81 -23.69
CA ASN A 334 -7.05 -15.46 -23.50
C ASN A 334 -8.15 -14.41 -23.63
N GLU A 335 -8.95 -14.49 -24.67
CA GLU A 335 -10.07 -13.58 -24.91
C GLU A 335 -11.05 -13.57 -23.73
N ARG A 336 -11.54 -14.75 -23.30
CA ARG A 336 -12.49 -14.86 -22.19
C ARG A 336 -11.91 -14.45 -20.83
N LEU A 337 -10.60 -14.61 -20.60
CA LEU A 337 -9.96 -14.20 -19.36
C LEU A 337 -9.92 -12.68 -19.20
N TYR A 338 -9.68 -11.94 -20.28
CA TYR A 338 -9.44 -10.48 -20.23
C TYR A 338 -10.65 -9.65 -20.67
N ARG A 339 -11.68 -10.26 -21.30
CA ARG A 339 -12.95 -9.60 -21.61
C ARG A 339 -13.68 -9.20 -20.31
N LYS A 340 -14.35 -8.05 -20.30
CA LYS A 340 -15.17 -7.66 -19.13
C LYS A 340 -16.28 -8.67 -18.91
N THR A 341 -16.68 -8.90 -17.66
CA THR A 341 -17.75 -9.87 -17.34
C THR A 341 -19.09 -9.47 -17.95
N THR A 342 -19.36 -8.17 -18.07
CA THR A 342 -20.54 -7.61 -18.74
C THR A 342 -20.60 -7.86 -20.23
N ASP A 343 -19.46 -8.19 -20.85
CA ASP A 343 -19.30 -8.35 -22.29
C ASP A 343 -19.22 -9.84 -22.69
N LEU A 344 -19.30 -10.75 -21.70
CA LEU A 344 -19.43 -12.20 -21.92
C LEU A 344 -20.91 -12.56 -22.04
N ALA A 345 -21.26 -13.41 -23.01
CA ALA A 345 -22.61 -13.97 -23.11
C ALA A 345 -22.87 -14.97 -21.97
N ASP A 346 -24.11 -15.22 -21.66
CA ASP A 346 -24.51 -16.12 -20.56
C ASP A 346 -24.01 -17.57 -20.76
N ASP A 347 -23.81 -18.01 -21.99
CA ASP A 347 -23.27 -19.31 -22.39
C ASP A 347 -21.74 -19.30 -22.56
N GLU A 348 -21.08 -18.17 -22.31
CA GLU A 348 -19.63 -18.02 -22.36
C GLU A 348 -18.99 -17.90 -20.95
N PRO A 349 -18.91 -18.98 -20.17
CA PRO A 349 -18.34 -18.91 -18.84
C PRO A 349 -16.86 -18.51 -18.89
N ARG A 350 -16.46 -17.67 -17.93
CA ARG A 350 -15.06 -17.31 -17.75
C ARG A 350 -14.25 -18.53 -17.29
N PRO A 351 -13.10 -18.82 -17.89
CA PRO A 351 -12.20 -19.86 -17.38
C PRO A 351 -11.83 -19.60 -15.92
N GLY A 352 -11.82 -20.65 -15.10
CA GLY A 352 -11.55 -20.57 -13.66
C GLY A 352 -10.09 -20.25 -13.31
N LEU A 353 -9.29 -19.75 -14.26
CA LEU A 353 -7.88 -19.41 -14.05
C LEU A 353 -7.73 -18.14 -13.22
N LYS A 354 -6.80 -18.15 -12.27
CA LYS A 354 -6.52 -17.04 -11.36
C LYS A 354 -5.03 -16.94 -11.05
N LEU A 355 -4.48 -15.74 -11.14
CA LEU A 355 -3.14 -15.44 -10.63
C LEU A 355 -3.20 -15.14 -9.12
N VAL A 356 -2.38 -15.86 -8.36
CA VAL A 356 -2.11 -15.57 -6.95
C VAL A 356 -0.73 -14.96 -6.85
N HIS A 357 -0.67 -13.68 -6.44
CA HIS A 357 0.57 -12.95 -6.27
C HIS A 357 1.14 -13.16 -4.87
N LEU A 358 2.23 -13.92 -4.77
CA LEU A 358 2.84 -14.33 -3.50
C LEU A 358 3.41 -13.16 -2.68
N ASN A 359 3.75 -12.06 -3.33
CA ASN A 359 4.28 -10.85 -2.70
C ASN A 359 3.20 -9.80 -2.35
N LYS A 360 1.91 -10.16 -2.48
CA LYS A 360 0.77 -9.30 -2.10
C LYS A 360 -0.04 -9.89 -0.95
N CYS A 361 0.62 -10.49 0.03
CA CYS A 361 0.03 -11.06 1.24
C CYS A 361 -1.24 -11.91 0.98
N PRO A 362 -1.24 -12.83 0.01
CA PRO A 362 -2.45 -13.55 -0.34
C PRO A 362 -2.90 -14.45 0.82
N VAL A 363 -4.19 -14.46 1.11
CA VAL A 363 -4.76 -15.38 2.08
C VAL A 363 -4.86 -16.77 1.46
N LEU A 364 -3.98 -17.67 1.90
CA LEU A 364 -3.97 -19.10 1.53
C LEU A 364 -3.96 -19.95 2.79
N ALA A 365 -4.71 -21.05 2.76
CA ALA A 365 -4.71 -22.03 3.84
C ALA A 365 -4.96 -23.43 3.28
N ASN A 366 -4.66 -24.46 4.07
CA ASN A 366 -5.02 -25.83 3.71
C ASN A 366 -6.53 -25.96 3.44
N ALA A 367 -6.92 -26.72 2.42
CA ALA A 367 -8.31 -26.90 2.04
C ALA A 367 -9.22 -27.35 3.20
N LYS A 368 -8.69 -28.11 4.17
CA LYS A 368 -9.42 -28.54 5.38
C LYS A 368 -9.81 -27.39 6.32
N THR A 369 -9.20 -26.19 6.17
CA THR A 369 -9.51 -25.02 7.01
C THR A 369 -10.95 -24.53 6.79
N LEU A 370 -11.51 -24.70 5.60
CA LEU A 370 -12.92 -24.49 5.29
C LEU A 370 -13.71 -25.74 5.69
N SER A 371 -14.45 -25.71 6.80
CA SER A 371 -15.29 -26.82 7.25
C SER A 371 -16.41 -27.10 6.25
N GLU A 372 -17.01 -28.30 6.31
CA GLU A 372 -18.11 -28.67 5.44
C GLU A 372 -19.35 -27.78 5.68
N ALA A 373 -19.71 -27.58 6.95
CA ALA A 373 -20.82 -26.71 7.32
C ALA A 373 -20.61 -25.28 6.78
N ARG A 374 -19.41 -24.72 6.95
CA ARG A 374 -19.12 -23.37 6.47
C ARG A 374 -19.11 -23.28 4.94
N ALA A 375 -18.64 -24.32 4.23
CA ALA A 375 -18.70 -24.38 2.78
C ALA A 375 -20.16 -24.35 2.28
N VAL A 376 -21.05 -25.10 2.92
CA VAL A 376 -22.50 -25.10 2.60
C VAL A 376 -23.11 -23.71 2.79
N GLU A 377 -22.82 -23.04 3.92
CA GLU A 377 -23.31 -21.68 4.19
C GLU A 377 -22.84 -20.65 3.14
N LEU A 378 -21.63 -20.85 2.60
CA LEU A 378 -21.05 -20.00 1.57
C LEU A 378 -21.44 -20.43 0.13
N GLY A 379 -22.26 -21.47 -0.03
CA GLY A 379 -22.64 -21.99 -1.34
C GLY A 379 -21.46 -22.63 -2.11
N ILE A 380 -20.47 -23.17 -1.42
CA ILE A 380 -19.29 -23.83 -2.02
C ILE A 380 -19.50 -25.34 -1.99
N ASP A 381 -19.72 -25.94 -3.16
CA ASP A 381 -19.85 -27.39 -3.30
C ASP A 381 -18.47 -28.06 -3.27
N ARG A 382 -18.10 -28.56 -2.08
CA ARG A 382 -16.81 -29.26 -1.90
C ARG A 382 -16.72 -30.57 -2.68
N LYS A 383 -17.86 -31.27 -2.93
CA LYS A 383 -17.87 -32.51 -3.70
C LYS A 383 -17.60 -32.25 -5.17
N ALA A 384 -18.25 -31.24 -5.74
CA ALA A 384 -17.98 -30.79 -7.11
C ALA A 384 -16.52 -30.32 -7.26
N CYS A 385 -15.99 -29.59 -6.27
CA CYS A 385 -14.58 -29.19 -6.25
C CYS A 385 -13.62 -30.38 -6.29
N LEU A 386 -13.90 -31.46 -5.55
CA LEU A 386 -13.07 -32.67 -5.57
C LEU A 386 -13.15 -33.40 -6.92
N VAL A 387 -14.33 -33.50 -7.52
CA VAL A 387 -14.52 -34.07 -8.88
C VAL A 387 -13.68 -33.27 -9.90
N ASN A 388 -13.74 -31.96 -9.84
CA ASN A 388 -12.96 -31.08 -10.72
C ASN A 388 -11.46 -31.22 -10.49
N LEU A 389 -11.02 -31.36 -9.22
CA LEU A 389 -9.62 -31.62 -8.88
C LEU A 389 -9.11 -32.93 -9.46
N ASP A 390 -9.90 -34.03 -9.29
CA ASP A 390 -9.55 -35.35 -9.80
C ASP A 390 -9.44 -35.34 -11.33
N TRP A 391 -10.37 -34.64 -11.98
CA TRP A 391 -10.33 -34.48 -13.44
C TRP A 391 -9.06 -33.72 -13.88
N LEU A 392 -8.69 -32.64 -13.21
CA LEU A 392 -7.45 -31.91 -13.51
C LEU A 392 -6.19 -32.77 -13.29
N LYS A 393 -6.17 -33.60 -12.23
CA LYS A 393 -5.07 -34.54 -11.96
C LYS A 393 -4.91 -35.60 -13.04
N GLN A 394 -5.99 -36.01 -13.67
CA GLN A 394 -6.00 -36.96 -14.80
C GLN A 394 -5.57 -36.26 -16.11
N ASN A 395 -5.70 -34.94 -16.22
CA ASN A 395 -5.42 -34.16 -17.42
C ASN A 395 -4.22 -33.18 -17.23
N ARG A 396 -3.10 -33.68 -16.66
CA ARG A 396 -1.92 -32.86 -16.31
C ARG A 396 -1.28 -32.14 -17.49
N GLN A 397 -1.49 -32.62 -18.74
CA GLN A 397 -1.02 -31.92 -19.96
C GLN A 397 -1.58 -30.49 -20.06
N LEU A 398 -2.70 -30.19 -19.42
CA LEU A 398 -3.29 -28.85 -19.39
C LEU A 398 -2.42 -27.83 -18.62
N GLN A 399 -1.55 -28.29 -17.70
CA GLN A 399 -0.60 -27.41 -17.03
C GLN A 399 0.32 -26.72 -18.06
N GLN A 400 0.82 -27.46 -19.06
CA GLN A 400 1.63 -26.87 -20.12
C GLN A 400 0.83 -25.88 -20.98
N LYS A 401 -0.43 -26.21 -21.33
CA LYS A 401 -1.31 -25.30 -22.08
C LYS A 401 -1.51 -23.97 -21.33
N VAL A 402 -1.71 -24.04 -20.02
CA VAL A 402 -1.86 -22.85 -19.17
C VAL A 402 -0.56 -22.03 -19.11
N VAL A 403 0.61 -22.67 -19.04
CA VAL A 403 1.90 -21.96 -19.10
C VAL A 403 2.04 -21.19 -20.42
N VAL A 404 1.75 -21.83 -21.56
CA VAL A 404 1.81 -21.20 -22.89
C VAL A 404 0.83 -20.02 -22.97
N LEU A 405 -0.40 -20.17 -22.44
CA LEU A 405 -1.37 -19.07 -22.39
C LEU A 405 -0.81 -17.81 -21.71
N TYR A 406 -0.13 -17.96 -20.57
CA TYR A 406 0.46 -16.83 -19.85
C TYR A 406 1.81 -16.35 -20.40
N GLN A 407 2.48 -17.15 -21.27
CA GLN A 407 3.63 -16.67 -22.04
C GLN A 407 3.22 -15.74 -23.18
N GLN A 408 2.07 -16.00 -23.79
CA GLN A 408 1.52 -15.21 -24.89
C GLN A 408 0.70 -13.99 -24.43
N ALA A 409 0.58 -13.78 -23.12
CA ALA A 409 -0.20 -12.66 -22.58
C ALA A 409 0.28 -11.31 -23.12
N ALA A 410 -0.69 -10.45 -23.43
CA ALA A 410 -0.57 -9.24 -24.21
C ALA A 410 0.66 -8.37 -23.88
N GLU A 411 1.30 -7.85 -24.91
CA GLU A 411 2.23 -6.72 -24.80
C GLU A 411 1.49 -5.55 -24.17
N PHE A 412 1.89 -5.16 -22.98
CA PHE A 412 1.37 -3.95 -22.35
C PHE A 412 1.77 -2.76 -23.20
N LYS A 413 0.80 -1.88 -23.48
CA LYS A 413 1.08 -0.60 -24.13
C LYS A 413 2.19 0.11 -23.36
N ALA A 414 3.27 0.46 -24.04
CA ALA A 414 4.39 1.16 -23.44
C ALA A 414 3.91 2.48 -22.83
N GLU A 415 4.26 2.73 -21.57
CA GLU A 415 4.05 4.01 -20.92
C GLU A 415 5.06 5.02 -21.44
N THR A 416 4.64 6.22 -21.69
CA THR A 416 5.50 7.30 -22.20
C THR A 416 5.79 8.38 -21.17
N ASN A 417 4.91 8.52 -20.17
CA ASN A 417 5.10 9.51 -19.12
C ASN A 417 6.07 8.99 -18.03
N PRO A 418 7.23 9.61 -17.82
CA PRO A 418 8.22 9.13 -16.84
C PRO A 418 7.67 9.10 -15.40
N ASP A 419 6.70 9.92 -15.03
CA ASP A 419 6.01 9.85 -13.73
C ASP A 419 5.32 8.50 -13.50
N TYR A 420 4.92 7.81 -14.58
CA TYR A 420 4.13 6.58 -14.56
C TYR A 420 4.94 5.32 -14.91
N MET A 421 6.24 5.47 -15.23
CA MET A 421 7.10 4.38 -15.70
C MET A 421 7.71 3.51 -14.60
N LEU A 422 7.21 3.56 -13.38
CA LEU A 422 7.70 2.78 -12.23
C LEU A 422 7.93 1.30 -12.55
N TYR A 423 7.01 0.67 -13.28
CA TYR A 423 7.04 -0.76 -13.58
C TYR A 423 7.67 -1.13 -14.94
N GLN A 424 8.26 -0.17 -15.65
CA GLN A 424 8.86 -0.40 -16.97
C GLN A 424 10.36 -0.78 -16.93
N GLY A 425 10.84 -1.25 -15.82
CA GLY A 425 12.22 -1.72 -15.66
C GLY A 425 12.73 -1.49 -14.25
N PHE A 426 13.85 -2.13 -13.94
CA PHE A 426 14.53 -1.97 -12.66
C PHE A 426 15.58 -0.87 -12.77
N THR A 427 15.68 -0.05 -11.74
CA THR A 427 16.74 0.95 -11.59
C THR A 427 18.07 0.24 -11.34
N SER A 428 19.13 0.61 -12.08
CA SER A 428 20.48 0.08 -11.91
C SER A 428 21.06 0.47 -10.54
N ASP A 429 22.04 -0.27 -10.05
CA ASP A 429 22.67 0.07 -8.77
C ASP A 429 23.43 1.39 -8.85
N ASN A 430 23.99 1.72 -10.03
CA ASN A 430 24.60 3.04 -10.27
C ASN A 430 23.55 4.16 -10.14
N ASP A 431 22.39 4.01 -10.77
CA ASP A 431 21.33 5.01 -10.68
C ASP A 431 20.78 5.13 -9.25
N LYS A 432 20.65 4.03 -8.50
CA LYS A 432 20.33 4.08 -7.07
C LYS A 432 21.33 4.90 -6.26
N GLN A 433 22.63 4.77 -6.55
CA GLN A 433 23.66 5.61 -5.92
C GLN A 433 23.51 7.10 -6.29
N GLN A 434 23.17 7.40 -7.54
CA GLN A 434 22.88 8.77 -7.96
C GLN A 434 21.60 9.31 -7.28
N MET A 435 20.56 8.48 -7.09
CA MET A 435 19.36 8.86 -6.32
C MET A 435 19.73 9.21 -4.86
N LEU A 436 20.55 8.41 -4.20
CA LEU A 436 21.04 8.70 -2.85
C LEU A 436 21.84 10.01 -2.80
N ARG A 437 22.75 10.21 -3.77
CA ARG A 437 23.54 11.43 -3.89
C ARG A 437 22.65 12.66 -4.10
N LEU A 438 21.60 12.57 -4.92
CA LEU A 438 20.65 13.64 -5.17
C LEU A 438 20.05 14.18 -3.86
N HIS A 439 19.68 13.30 -2.92
CA HIS A 439 19.12 13.70 -1.63
C HIS A 439 20.15 14.22 -0.61
N GLN A 440 21.44 14.08 -0.89
CA GLN A 440 22.52 14.63 -0.05
C GLN A 440 22.94 16.05 -0.49
N LEU A 441 22.55 16.45 -1.70
CA LEU A 441 22.88 17.78 -2.23
C LEU A 441 21.90 18.82 -1.71
N ALA A 442 22.41 20.04 -1.50
CA ALA A 442 21.54 21.21 -1.32
C ALA A 442 20.72 21.45 -2.60
N PRO A 443 19.46 21.91 -2.50
CA PRO A 443 18.62 22.13 -3.68
C PRO A 443 19.26 22.99 -4.77
N GLU A 444 20.03 24.01 -4.39
CA GLU A 444 20.73 24.92 -5.30
C GLU A 444 21.83 24.19 -6.12
N ALA A 445 22.44 23.16 -5.55
CA ALA A 445 23.44 22.34 -6.23
C ALA A 445 22.85 21.39 -7.28
N LEU A 446 21.52 21.28 -7.34
CA LEU A 446 20.82 20.52 -8.40
C LEU A 446 20.73 21.30 -9.71
N GLN A 447 21.16 22.57 -9.76
CA GLN A 447 21.33 23.31 -11.00
C GLN A 447 22.48 22.72 -11.84
N GLY A 448 22.28 22.65 -13.16
CA GLY A 448 23.29 22.10 -14.07
C GLY A 448 23.33 20.57 -14.10
N HIS A 449 24.43 20.01 -14.61
CA HIS A 449 24.56 18.57 -14.87
C HIS A 449 25.26 17.80 -13.73
N SER A 450 25.05 18.20 -12.48
CA SER A 450 25.71 17.55 -11.32
C SER A 450 25.25 16.10 -11.08
N ILE A 451 24.02 15.76 -11.51
CA ILE A 451 23.44 14.42 -11.45
C ILE A 451 23.05 14.00 -12.87
N GLN A 452 23.50 12.82 -13.27
CA GLN A 452 23.13 12.19 -14.52
C GLN A 452 22.86 10.71 -14.27
N PHE A 453 21.72 10.24 -14.74
CA PHE A 453 21.31 8.85 -14.64
C PHE A 453 21.61 8.11 -15.96
N GLN A 454 21.86 6.81 -15.87
CA GLN A 454 21.93 5.93 -17.03
C GLN A 454 20.55 5.66 -17.64
N ASP A 455 19.53 5.70 -16.81
CA ASP A 455 18.14 5.51 -17.17
C ASP A 455 17.52 6.85 -17.62
N ASP A 456 17.14 6.94 -18.88
CA ASP A 456 16.54 8.14 -19.47
C ASP A 456 15.22 8.55 -18.81
N ARG A 457 14.48 7.61 -18.22
CA ARG A 457 13.27 7.89 -17.44
C ARG A 457 13.58 8.82 -16.27
N LEU A 458 14.68 8.56 -15.56
CA LEU A 458 15.12 9.34 -14.40
C LEU A 458 15.66 10.71 -14.82
N ASN A 459 16.35 10.82 -15.97
CA ASN A 459 16.80 12.13 -16.48
C ASN A 459 15.62 13.05 -16.81
N GLN A 460 14.53 12.50 -17.38
CA GLN A 460 13.30 13.27 -17.64
C GLN A 460 12.59 13.67 -16.35
N LEU A 461 12.57 12.79 -15.34
CA LEU A 461 11.98 13.09 -14.02
C LEU A 461 12.73 14.16 -13.27
N LEU A 462 14.07 14.28 -13.41
CA LEU A 462 14.91 15.17 -12.62
C LEU A 462 14.50 16.64 -12.76
N PHE A 463 14.17 17.09 -13.98
CA PHE A 463 13.68 18.44 -14.20
C PHE A 463 12.33 18.67 -13.49
N ARG A 464 11.39 17.72 -13.62
CA ARG A 464 10.07 17.80 -12.97
C ARG A 464 10.19 17.76 -11.43
N PHE A 465 11.09 16.94 -10.91
CA PHE A 465 11.38 16.86 -9.47
C PHE A 465 11.83 18.21 -8.92
N ARG A 466 12.80 18.87 -9.60
CA ARG A 466 13.27 20.21 -9.21
C ARG A 466 12.13 21.22 -9.28
N ALA A 467 11.38 21.24 -10.38
CA ALA A 467 10.30 22.18 -10.58
C ALA A 467 9.17 22.06 -9.57
N ARG A 468 8.84 20.83 -9.12
CA ARG A 468 7.80 20.57 -8.13
C ARG A 468 8.24 20.87 -6.70
N ASN A 469 9.46 20.46 -6.34
CA ASN A 469 9.91 20.49 -4.95
C ASN A 469 10.79 21.69 -4.61
N TYR A 470 11.50 22.25 -5.60
CA TYR A 470 12.48 23.34 -5.44
C TYR A 470 12.38 24.38 -6.54
N PRO A 471 11.18 24.98 -6.80
CA PRO A 471 10.96 25.91 -7.91
C PRO A 471 11.90 27.12 -7.88
N HIS A 472 12.37 27.54 -6.69
CA HIS A 472 13.33 28.64 -6.52
C HIS A 472 14.72 28.34 -7.10
N THR A 473 15.02 27.08 -7.44
CA THR A 473 16.30 26.68 -8.05
C THR A 473 16.27 26.72 -9.58
N LEU A 474 15.13 27.04 -10.19
CA LEU A 474 14.99 27.10 -11.65
C LEU A 474 15.53 28.43 -12.19
N THR A 475 16.22 28.36 -13.32
CA THR A 475 16.55 29.57 -14.11
C THR A 475 15.29 30.15 -14.72
N PHE A 476 15.37 31.36 -15.28
CA PHE A 476 14.24 31.98 -15.99
C PHE A 476 13.74 31.10 -17.14
N ASP A 477 14.63 30.57 -17.96
CA ASP A 477 14.28 29.70 -19.09
C ASP A 477 13.66 28.38 -18.64
N GLU A 478 14.17 27.82 -17.53
CA GLU A 478 13.58 26.61 -16.91
C GLU A 478 12.20 26.88 -16.35
N MET A 479 11.94 28.06 -15.76
CA MET A 479 10.61 28.45 -15.28
C MET A 479 9.61 28.58 -16.45
N GLU A 480 10.02 29.21 -17.55
CA GLU A 480 9.18 29.31 -18.75
C GLU A 480 8.90 27.93 -19.37
N LYS A 481 9.91 27.07 -19.44
CA LYS A 481 9.75 25.67 -19.87
C LYS A 481 8.76 24.92 -18.96
N TRP A 482 8.85 25.09 -17.64
CA TRP A 482 7.95 24.46 -16.68
C TRP A 482 6.52 24.97 -16.81
N ARG A 483 6.30 26.29 -16.93
CA ARG A 483 4.98 26.88 -17.15
C ARG A 483 4.32 26.36 -18.42
N ARG A 484 5.09 26.31 -19.52
CA ARG A 484 4.60 25.74 -20.78
C ARG A 484 4.22 24.27 -20.60
N TYR A 485 5.06 23.48 -19.96
CA TYR A 485 4.77 22.08 -19.68
C TYR A 485 3.48 21.91 -18.86
N CYS A 486 3.30 22.68 -17.78
CA CYS A 486 2.06 22.65 -16.99
C CYS A 486 0.84 23.01 -17.83
N HIS A 487 0.95 24.07 -18.64
CA HIS A 487 -0.13 24.49 -19.55
C HIS A 487 -0.49 23.38 -20.54
N ASP A 488 0.48 22.85 -21.26
CA ASP A 488 0.25 21.82 -22.29
C ASP A 488 -0.30 20.53 -21.66
N LYS A 489 0.19 20.15 -20.49
CA LYS A 489 -0.30 18.99 -19.74
C LYS A 489 -1.75 19.15 -19.32
N LEU A 490 -2.11 20.29 -18.73
CA LEU A 490 -3.42 20.51 -18.13
C LEU A 490 -4.46 21.01 -19.15
N THR A 491 -4.04 21.59 -20.28
CA THR A 491 -4.95 22.09 -21.32
C THR A 491 -5.06 21.11 -22.49
N LEU A 492 -3.93 20.59 -22.96
CA LEU A 492 -3.88 19.73 -24.16
C LEU A 492 -3.82 18.23 -23.83
N GLY A 493 -3.79 17.86 -22.55
CA GLY A 493 -3.71 16.46 -22.13
C GLY A 493 -2.35 15.81 -22.36
N LEU A 494 -1.27 16.61 -22.50
CA LEU A 494 0.09 16.08 -22.62
C LEU A 494 0.40 15.16 -21.42
N ASP A 495 1.05 14.02 -21.67
CA ASP A 495 1.40 13.04 -20.66
C ASP A 495 0.20 12.41 -19.90
N GLN A 496 -1.01 12.50 -20.45
CA GLN A 496 -2.23 11.89 -19.93
C GLN A 496 -2.46 12.18 -18.43
N PRO A 497 -2.66 13.44 -18.02
CA PRO A 497 -2.91 13.79 -16.63
C PRO A 497 -4.11 13.06 -16.03
N ALA A 498 -4.31 13.16 -14.73
CA ALA A 498 -5.53 12.65 -14.08
C ALA A 498 -6.75 13.43 -14.58
N LEU A 499 -6.63 14.77 -14.68
CA LEU A 499 -7.62 15.68 -15.22
C LEU A 499 -6.96 16.73 -16.11
N THR A 500 -7.65 17.12 -17.19
CA THR A 500 -7.41 18.38 -17.90
C THR A 500 -8.24 19.49 -17.25
N PHE A 501 -8.04 20.75 -17.65
CA PHE A 501 -8.90 21.87 -17.23
C PHE A 501 -10.36 21.68 -17.66
N GLU A 502 -10.59 21.10 -18.82
CA GLU A 502 -11.94 20.76 -19.30
C GLU A 502 -12.59 19.71 -18.39
N ASP A 503 -11.91 18.58 -18.14
CA ASP A 503 -12.41 17.52 -17.26
C ASP A 503 -12.67 18.04 -15.84
N PHE A 504 -11.76 18.89 -15.32
CA PHE A 504 -11.91 19.50 -14.01
C PHE A 504 -13.15 20.41 -13.95
N THR A 505 -13.36 21.26 -14.97
CA THR A 505 -14.49 22.18 -15.02
C THR A 505 -15.82 21.41 -15.05
N LEU A 506 -15.93 20.41 -15.92
CA LEU A 506 -17.11 19.55 -16.01
C LEU A 506 -17.39 18.81 -14.69
N ALA A 507 -16.35 18.27 -14.07
CA ALA A 507 -16.48 17.60 -12.77
C ALA A 507 -16.89 18.56 -11.65
N LEU A 508 -16.38 19.80 -11.67
CA LEU A 508 -16.70 20.83 -10.70
C LEU A 508 -18.16 21.30 -10.83
N GLU A 509 -18.63 21.54 -12.04
CA GLU A 509 -20.01 21.91 -12.34
C GLU A 509 -20.99 20.82 -11.92
N SER A 510 -20.74 19.58 -12.32
CA SER A 510 -21.56 18.43 -11.93
C SER A 510 -21.60 18.23 -10.40
N ALA A 511 -20.46 18.41 -9.73
CA ALA A 511 -20.39 18.36 -8.27
C ALA A 511 -21.18 19.51 -7.62
N ALA A 512 -21.10 20.72 -8.15
CA ALA A 512 -21.85 21.89 -7.66
C ALA A 512 -23.35 21.70 -7.79
N GLU A 513 -23.82 21.20 -8.94
CA GLU A 513 -25.24 20.88 -9.14
C GLU A 513 -25.76 19.85 -8.12
N SER A 514 -24.98 18.79 -7.86
CA SER A 514 -25.37 17.72 -6.93
C SER A 514 -25.33 18.13 -5.45
N GLN A 515 -24.57 19.17 -5.09
CA GLN A 515 -24.34 19.61 -3.70
C GLN A 515 -24.89 21.00 -3.38
N GLN A 516 -25.79 21.55 -4.17
CA GLN A 516 -26.35 22.92 -4.03
C GLN A 516 -26.89 23.22 -2.62
N ASN A 517 -27.43 22.20 -1.94
CA ASN A 517 -28.05 22.34 -0.64
C ASN A 517 -27.08 22.08 0.55
N ASP A 518 -25.80 21.81 0.28
CA ASP A 518 -24.79 21.61 1.32
C ASP A 518 -23.77 22.77 1.33
N PRO A 519 -23.93 23.77 2.23
CA PRO A 519 -23.06 24.94 2.27
C PRO A 519 -21.58 24.60 2.51
N LYS A 520 -21.27 23.53 3.29
CA LYS A 520 -19.89 23.13 3.57
C LYS A 520 -19.22 22.58 2.30
N LYS A 521 -19.94 21.73 1.59
CA LYS A 521 -19.44 21.16 0.33
C LYS A 521 -19.30 22.24 -0.76
N MET A 522 -20.23 23.19 -0.83
CA MET A 522 -20.13 24.34 -1.73
C MET A 522 -18.92 25.22 -1.42
N GLN A 523 -18.53 25.40 -0.16
CA GLN A 523 -17.31 26.13 0.21
C GLN A 523 -16.04 25.41 -0.29
N ILE A 524 -16.00 24.07 -0.26
CA ILE A 524 -14.89 23.28 -0.80
C ILE A 524 -14.80 23.48 -2.32
N LEU A 525 -15.93 23.37 -3.03
CA LEU A 525 -15.96 23.58 -4.49
C LEU A 525 -15.54 25.00 -4.88
N GLN A 526 -15.96 26.02 -4.13
CA GLN A 526 -15.49 27.39 -4.32
C GLN A 526 -13.99 27.55 -4.09
N ALA A 527 -13.43 26.84 -3.10
CA ALA A 527 -11.99 26.84 -2.86
C ALA A 527 -11.23 26.22 -4.03
N LEU A 528 -11.73 25.10 -4.61
CA LEU A 528 -11.16 24.49 -5.81
C LEU A 528 -11.20 25.44 -7.00
N TYR A 529 -12.34 26.10 -7.25
CA TYR A 529 -12.47 27.09 -8.32
C TYR A 529 -11.44 28.23 -8.18
N ARG A 530 -11.33 28.80 -6.98
CA ARG A 530 -10.36 29.87 -6.70
C ARG A 530 -8.91 29.41 -6.86
N PHE A 531 -8.60 28.15 -6.56
CA PHE A 531 -7.25 27.61 -6.73
C PHE A 531 -6.83 27.54 -8.20
N VAL A 532 -7.76 27.29 -9.10
CA VAL A 532 -7.48 27.14 -10.53
C VAL A 532 -7.59 28.49 -11.27
N SER A 533 -8.40 29.43 -10.76
CA SER A 533 -8.62 30.74 -11.35
C SER A 533 -7.59 31.82 -10.95
N GLY A 534 -6.84 31.62 -9.90
CA GLY A 534 -5.85 32.54 -9.35
C GLY A 534 -4.44 32.11 -9.62
#